data_f7ff671564d80c67e6769a689b386c04
#
_entry.id   f7ff671564d80c67e6769a689b386c04
#
_cell.length_a   1.000
_cell.length_b   1.000
_cell.length_c   1.000
_cell.angle_alpha   90.00
_cell.angle_beta   90.00
_cell.angle_gamma   90.00
#
_symmetry.space_group_name_H-M   'P 1'
#
loop_
_entity.id
_entity.type
_entity.pdbx_description
1 polymer ?
#
loop_
_entity_poly.entity_id
_entity_poly.type
_entity_poly.pdbx_seq_one_letter_code
_entity_poly.pdbx_strand_id
1 'polypeptide(L)'
;MHLRGILSLIALPLAITAAEEQIKTLEIGAQAPDFKLEGVDGPWYTLKDFSKAKALVVVFTCNHCPTAQAYEDRLIALVNEYKAKGVALVAISPNDENSVRLNELGYTDLNDSFAEMKIRAAHKKFNFPYLYEGDRTGISRAYGPTATPHAFLFDAARKLRYVGRIDDSERESNVKVKDLRNALDAVLAGQPVPVEKTRAFGCSIKWVGKAQSVREYMAKLAAEPVTVEPVNAEGLKALRKNDSGKVRLVNFWATWCGPCVTEFPELVTINRMYRHRNFEFVTVAAQFPDEKKEVLDFLTKQQASNRNLIFADGDKYKLMEAFDKDWNAALPYTVLISPTGEYLYKMQGQIDPLELKRIIVRSLRDDRKR
;
A
#
# COMPACT_ATOMS: atom_id res chain seq x y z
N MET A 1 -39.54 64.33 -13.71
CA MET A 1 -39.40 63.03 -13.05
C MET A 1 -38.35 62.24 -13.82
N HIS A 2 -37.10 62.18 -13.33
CA HIS A 2 -36.02 61.49 -13.96
C HIS A 2 -35.79 60.14 -13.24
N LEU A 3 -36.09 59.02 -13.92
CA LEU A 3 -35.72 57.66 -13.45
C LEU A 3 -34.24 57.43 -13.79
N ARG A 4 -33.41 57.28 -12.77
CA ARG A 4 -32.03 56.79 -12.92
C ARG A 4 -32.03 55.24 -12.78
N GLY A 5 -31.76 54.54 -13.88
CA GLY A 5 -31.55 53.11 -13.85
C GLY A 5 -30.17 52.80 -13.27
N ILE A 6 -30.11 51.97 -12.22
CA ILE A 6 -28.90 51.42 -11.66
C ILE A 6 -28.54 50.13 -12.41
N LEU A 7 -27.48 50.17 -13.20
CA LEU A 7 -26.90 48.95 -13.80
C LEU A 7 -26.06 48.25 -12.71
N SER A 8 -26.52 47.12 -12.20
CA SER A 8 -25.70 46.24 -11.35
C SER A 8 -24.80 45.35 -12.26
N LEU A 9 -23.50 45.63 -12.25
CA LEU A 9 -22.52 44.70 -12.81
C LEU A 9 -22.39 43.50 -11.88
N ILE A 10 -22.86 42.34 -12.38
CA ILE A 10 -22.59 41.03 -11.75
C ILE A 10 -21.19 40.60 -12.22
N ALA A 11 -20.22 40.69 -11.34
CA ALA A 11 -18.89 40.12 -11.54
C ALA A 11 -18.99 38.59 -11.36
N LEU A 12 -18.89 37.85 -12.46
CA LEU A 12 -18.73 36.39 -12.42
C LEU A 12 -17.31 36.08 -11.91
N PRO A 13 -17.13 35.24 -10.89
CA PRO A 13 -15.79 34.80 -10.50
C PRO A 13 -15.23 33.91 -11.63
N LEU A 14 -14.12 34.32 -12.24
CA LEU A 14 -13.30 33.46 -13.09
C LEU A 14 -12.74 32.34 -12.20
N ALA A 15 -13.29 31.14 -12.32
CA ALA A 15 -12.67 29.94 -11.79
C ALA A 15 -11.42 29.67 -12.64
N ILE A 16 -10.25 30.04 -12.12
CA ILE A 16 -8.96 29.62 -12.67
C ILE A 16 -8.85 28.14 -12.37
N THR A 17 -9.27 27.29 -13.29
CA THR A 17 -8.89 25.88 -13.29
C THR A 17 -7.40 25.84 -13.62
N ALA A 18 -6.56 25.63 -12.58
CA ALA A 18 -5.17 25.28 -12.80
C ALA A 18 -5.17 23.99 -13.65
N ALA A 19 -4.79 24.12 -14.92
CA ALA A 19 -4.57 22.96 -15.77
C ALA A 19 -3.51 22.10 -15.06
N GLU A 20 -3.84 20.84 -14.76
CA GLU A 20 -2.88 19.88 -14.22
C GLU A 20 -1.73 19.79 -15.23
N GLU A 21 -0.54 20.27 -14.84
CA GLU A 21 0.63 20.28 -15.72
C GLU A 21 0.92 18.84 -16.13
N GLN A 22 0.83 18.57 -17.44
CA GLN A 22 1.00 17.23 -17.96
C GLN A 22 2.45 16.79 -17.78
N ILE A 23 2.71 15.95 -16.80
CA ILE A 23 4.05 15.44 -16.48
C ILE A 23 4.54 14.62 -17.69
N LYS A 24 5.65 15.06 -18.29
CA LYS A 24 6.25 14.40 -19.47
C LYS A 24 7.43 13.55 -19.02
N THR A 25 7.49 12.32 -19.52
CA THR A 25 8.66 11.45 -19.33
C THR A 25 9.87 12.04 -20.03
N LEU A 26 11.02 12.01 -19.35
CA LEU A 26 12.30 12.50 -19.86
C LEU A 26 12.65 11.87 -21.20
N GLU A 27 13.14 12.70 -22.15
CA GLU A 27 13.44 12.27 -23.52
C GLU A 27 14.81 11.60 -23.63
N ILE A 28 14.95 10.64 -24.55
CA ILE A 28 16.24 9.98 -24.83
C ILE A 28 17.29 11.03 -25.22
N GLY A 29 18.50 10.86 -24.67
CA GLY A 29 19.61 11.81 -24.82
C GLY A 29 19.59 12.98 -23.83
N ALA A 30 18.50 13.20 -23.10
CA ALA A 30 18.44 14.23 -22.07
C ALA A 30 19.40 13.93 -20.91
N GLN A 31 19.87 14.99 -20.26
CA GLN A 31 20.71 14.90 -19.07
C GLN A 31 19.86 14.45 -17.87
N ALA A 32 20.40 13.57 -17.00
CA ALA A 32 19.76 13.18 -15.77
C ALA A 32 19.49 14.42 -14.89
N PRO A 33 18.24 14.66 -14.48
CA PRO A 33 17.93 15.68 -13.47
C PRO A 33 18.69 15.38 -12.18
N ASP A 34 19.26 16.44 -11.55
CA ASP A 34 19.97 16.31 -10.29
C ASP A 34 18.96 16.04 -9.15
N PHE A 35 19.44 15.39 -8.10
CA PHE A 35 18.64 15.14 -6.91
C PHE A 35 19.50 15.21 -5.64
N LYS A 36 18.83 15.54 -4.54
CA LYS A 36 19.34 15.38 -3.18
C LYS A 36 18.21 14.84 -2.31
N LEU A 37 18.25 13.56 -2.01
CA LEU A 37 17.19 12.84 -1.31
C LEU A 37 17.77 11.97 -0.17
N GLU A 38 16.98 11.82 0.90
CA GLU A 38 17.32 10.96 2.03
C GLU A 38 17.09 9.49 1.69
N GLY A 39 18.09 8.66 1.96
CA GLY A 39 17.97 7.20 1.85
C GLY A 39 17.38 6.56 3.11
N VAL A 40 16.68 5.44 2.93
CA VAL A 40 16.13 4.66 4.05
C VAL A 40 17.22 4.11 4.99
N ASP A 41 18.46 4.05 4.53
CA ASP A 41 19.66 3.67 5.25
C ASP A 41 20.32 4.83 6.02
N GLY A 42 19.75 6.05 5.94
CA GLY A 42 20.13 7.25 6.69
C GLY A 42 20.90 8.32 5.91
N PRO A 43 21.85 8.03 5.05
CA PRO A 43 22.59 9.02 4.25
C PRO A 43 21.71 9.79 3.26
N TRP A 44 22.11 11.03 2.95
CA TRP A 44 21.60 11.79 1.81
C TRP A 44 22.38 11.43 0.57
N TYR A 45 21.67 11.16 -0.51
CA TYR A 45 22.24 10.82 -1.82
C TYR A 45 21.98 11.92 -2.83
N THR A 46 22.99 12.16 -3.68
CA THR A 46 22.93 13.09 -4.81
C THR A 46 23.31 12.35 -6.09
N LEU A 47 22.97 12.91 -7.25
CA LEU A 47 23.41 12.35 -8.53
C LEU A 47 24.94 12.22 -8.61
N LYS A 48 25.68 13.15 -7.95
CA LYS A 48 27.15 13.18 -7.92
C LYS A 48 27.75 11.94 -7.24
N ASP A 49 27.05 11.33 -6.27
CA ASP A 49 27.55 10.14 -5.57
C ASP A 49 27.69 8.94 -6.51
N PHE A 50 26.99 8.95 -7.62
CA PHE A 50 27.04 7.93 -8.66
C PHE A 50 28.00 8.28 -9.81
N SER A 51 28.76 9.40 -9.74
CA SER A 51 29.58 9.93 -10.84
C SER A 51 30.61 8.94 -11.40
N LYS A 52 31.09 8.00 -10.60
CA LYS A 52 32.07 6.97 -11.00
C LYS A 52 31.46 5.77 -11.74
N ALA A 53 30.12 5.65 -11.75
CA ALA A 53 29.47 4.55 -12.42
C ALA A 53 29.49 4.71 -13.95
N LYS A 54 29.80 3.62 -14.67
CA LYS A 54 29.79 3.54 -16.14
C LYS A 54 28.36 3.66 -16.69
N ALA A 55 27.37 3.19 -15.92
CA ALA A 55 25.96 3.36 -16.17
C ALA A 55 25.20 3.53 -14.84
N LEU A 56 24.14 4.35 -14.86
CA LEU A 56 23.27 4.57 -13.71
C LEU A 56 21.82 4.18 -14.08
N VAL A 57 21.25 3.31 -13.27
CA VAL A 57 19.83 2.98 -13.33
C VAL A 57 19.10 3.74 -12.21
N VAL A 58 18.13 4.58 -12.57
CA VAL A 58 17.19 5.19 -11.65
C VAL A 58 15.85 4.48 -11.81
N VAL A 59 15.33 3.87 -10.74
CA VAL A 59 14.04 3.16 -10.77
C VAL A 59 13.06 3.87 -9.86
N PHE A 60 11.97 4.38 -10.43
CA PHE A 60 10.84 4.84 -9.63
C PHE A 60 10.01 3.65 -9.20
N THR A 61 9.90 3.43 -7.90
CA THR A 61 9.23 2.29 -7.29
C THR A 61 8.51 2.70 -5.99
N CYS A 62 7.75 1.78 -5.38
CA CYS A 62 7.05 2.06 -4.14
C CYS A 62 6.69 0.76 -3.41
N ASN A 63 6.28 0.86 -2.14
CA ASN A 63 5.93 -0.32 -1.34
C ASN A 63 4.56 -0.90 -1.69
N HIS A 64 3.53 -0.02 -1.89
CA HIS A 64 2.14 -0.46 -2.00
C HIS A 64 1.82 -1.18 -3.31
N CYS A 65 2.55 -0.91 -4.38
CA CYS A 65 2.26 -1.45 -5.70
C CYS A 65 2.64 -2.94 -5.82
N PRO A 66 1.68 -3.87 -6.06
CA PRO A 66 2.00 -5.28 -6.20
C PRO A 66 2.92 -5.57 -7.38
N THR A 67 2.81 -4.81 -8.47
CA THR A 67 3.73 -4.91 -9.61
C THR A 67 5.14 -4.52 -9.19
N ALA A 68 5.33 -3.38 -8.48
CA ALA A 68 6.65 -2.97 -7.98
C ALA A 68 7.26 -4.04 -7.06
N GLN A 69 6.45 -4.62 -6.16
CA GLN A 69 6.88 -5.72 -5.29
C GLN A 69 7.35 -6.97 -6.05
N ALA A 70 6.74 -7.26 -7.19
CA ALA A 70 7.12 -8.40 -8.03
C ALA A 70 8.52 -8.22 -8.66
N TYR A 71 9.01 -6.99 -8.74
CA TYR A 71 10.34 -6.67 -9.29
C TYR A 71 11.45 -6.50 -8.26
N GLU A 72 11.16 -6.46 -6.96
CA GLU A 72 12.18 -6.23 -5.92
C GLU A 72 13.34 -7.22 -5.98
N ASP A 73 13.05 -8.53 -6.02
CA ASP A 73 14.08 -9.56 -6.07
C ASP A 73 14.87 -9.52 -7.39
N ARG A 74 14.21 -9.12 -8.51
CA ARG A 74 14.87 -8.94 -9.80
C ARG A 74 15.82 -7.74 -9.81
N LEU A 75 15.49 -6.65 -9.11
CA LEU A 75 16.37 -5.49 -8.95
C LEU A 75 17.57 -5.84 -8.07
N ILE A 76 17.37 -6.58 -6.97
CA ILE A 76 18.46 -7.10 -6.12
C ILE A 76 19.40 -7.96 -6.96
N ALA A 77 18.87 -8.89 -7.74
CA ALA A 77 19.65 -9.75 -8.63
C ALA A 77 20.40 -8.96 -9.71
N LEU A 78 19.76 -7.93 -10.30
CA LEU A 78 20.38 -7.04 -11.28
C LEU A 78 21.59 -6.31 -10.68
N VAL A 79 21.45 -5.76 -9.47
CA VAL A 79 22.59 -5.11 -8.79
C VAL A 79 23.74 -6.09 -8.55
N ASN A 80 23.45 -7.29 -8.07
CA ASN A 80 24.47 -8.33 -7.85
C ASN A 80 25.23 -8.67 -9.14
N GLU A 81 24.52 -8.76 -10.28
CA GLU A 81 25.10 -9.12 -11.57
C GLU A 81 25.95 -7.99 -12.20
N TYR A 82 25.50 -6.73 -12.05
CA TYR A 82 26.08 -5.61 -12.80
C TYR A 82 26.99 -4.68 -11.98
N LYS A 83 26.99 -4.79 -10.65
CA LYS A 83 27.85 -3.94 -9.78
C LYS A 83 29.33 -4.03 -10.14
N ALA A 84 29.86 -5.24 -10.35
CA ALA A 84 31.27 -5.45 -10.74
C ALA A 84 31.58 -4.92 -12.16
N LYS A 85 30.55 -4.76 -13.02
CA LYS A 85 30.67 -4.17 -14.36
C LYS A 85 30.66 -2.64 -14.34
N GLY A 86 30.48 -2.02 -13.16
CA GLY A 86 30.48 -0.58 -12.96
C GLY A 86 29.09 0.07 -13.10
N VAL A 87 28.01 -0.69 -12.95
CA VAL A 87 26.63 -0.17 -12.90
C VAL A 87 26.25 0.19 -11.49
N ALA A 88 25.66 1.35 -11.30
CA ALA A 88 24.95 1.74 -10.07
C ALA A 88 23.43 1.70 -10.31
N LEU A 89 22.69 1.39 -9.25
CA LEU A 89 21.23 1.47 -9.21
C LEU A 89 20.81 2.28 -8.00
N VAL A 90 19.86 3.19 -8.19
CA VAL A 90 19.15 3.91 -7.14
C VAL A 90 17.65 3.79 -7.36
N ALA A 91 16.91 3.47 -6.32
CA ALA A 91 15.46 3.43 -6.33
C ALA A 91 14.91 4.70 -5.66
N ILE A 92 13.84 5.28 -6.21
CA ILE A 92 13.19 6.49 -5.69
C ILE A 92 11.71 6.22 -5.54
N SER A 93 11.14 6.50 -4.34
CA SER A 93 9.69 6.52 -4.14
C SER A 93 9.15 7.91 -4.46
N PRO A 94 8.35 8.05 -5.53
CA PRO A 94 7.76 9.33 -5.92
C PRO A 94 6.47 9.65 -5.16
N ASN A 95 5.92 8.67 -4.44
CA ASN A 95 4.56 8.74 -3.91
C ASN A 95 4.48 9.57 -2.62
N ASP A 96 3.55 10.52 -2.60
CA ASP A 96 3.09 11.13 -1.37
C ASP A 96 2.23 10.13 -0.56
N GLU A 97 2.65 9.84 0.67
CA GLU A 97 1.98 8.89 1.57
C GLU A 97 0.52 9.24 1.86
N ASN A 98 0.17 10.55 1.83
CA ASN A 98 -1.19 11.05 2.05
C ASN A 98 -2.08 10.93 0.79
N SER A 99 -1.51 10.54 -0.33
CA SER A 99 -2.19 10.39 -1.62
C SER A 99 -2.51 8.95 -1.99
N VAL A 100 -2.32 8.01 -1.05
CA VAL A 100 -2.66 6.58 -1.18
C VAL A 100 -3.95 6.29 -0.42
N ARG A 101 -4.98 5.77 -1.10
CA ARG A 101 -6.23 5.34 -0.45
C ARG A 101 -6.05 3.99 0.22
N LEU A 102 -6.75 3.74 1.34
CA LEU A 102 -6.66 2.47 2.05
C LEU A 102 -7.01 1.25 1.19
N ASN A 103 -7.99 1.35 0.29
CA ASN A 103 -8.34 0.25 -0.62
C ASN A 103 -7.28 -0.03 -1.69
N GLU A 104 -6.35 0.90 -1.96
CA GLU A 104 -5.20 0.67 -2.85
C GLU A 104 -4.13 -0.17 -2.16
N LEU A 105 -4.15 -0.26 -0.83
CA LEU A 105 -3.27 -1.09 -0.01
C LEU A 105 -3.71 -2.56 0.07
N GLY A 106 -4.77 -2.96 -0.62
CA GLY A 106 -5.37 -4.29 -0.50
C GLY A 106 -4.48 -5.47 -0.92
N TYR A 107 -3.26 -5.28 -1.39
CA TYR A 107 -2.30 -6.32 -1.75
C TYR A 107 -0.92 -6.12 -1.12
N THR A 108 -0.83 -5.27 -0.11
CA THR A 108 0.41 -4.93 0.58
C THR A 108 0.24 -4.94 2.09
N ASP A 109 1.33 -5.18 2.78
CA ASP A 109 1.47 -5.07 4.24
C ASP A 109 1.90 -3.67 4.67
N LEU A 110 2.43 -2.85 3.75
CA LEU A 110 3.04 -1.54 4.01
C LEU A 110 2.53 -0.49 3.03
N ASN A 111 2.37 0.74 3.51
CA ASN A 111 2.15 1.94 2.71
C ASN A 111 3.51 2.52 2.24
N ASP A 112 3.49 3.71 1.66
CA ASP A 112 4.65 4.39 1.06
C ASP A 112 5.28 5.45 1.98
N SER A 113 5.00 5.45 3.28
CA SER A 113 5.67 6.34 4.22
C SER A 113 7.16 6.03 4.33
N PHE A 114 7.97 7.06 4.63
CA PHE A 114 9.41 6.87 4.80
C PHE A 114 9.76 5.83 5.87
N ALA A 115 8.97 5.78 6.95
CA ALA A 115 9.14 4.77 8.01
C ALA A 115 8.89 3.36 7.48
N GLU A 116 7.84 3.16 6.69
CA GLU A 116 7.51 1.85 6.13
C GLU A 116 8.45 1.45 4.99
N MET A 117 9.01 2.40 4.24
CA MET A 117 10.09 2.13 3.29
C MET A 117 11.33 1.53 3.98
N LYS A 118 11.71 2.02 5.18
CA LYS A 118 12.80 1.44 5.99
C LYS A 118 12.51 -0.02 6.35
N ILE A 119 11.27 -0.30 6.80
CA ILE A 119 10.82 -1.67 7.11
C ILE A 119 10.90 -2.57 5.87
N ARG A 120 10.44 -2.07 4.70
CA ARG A 120 10.47 -2.81 3.44
C ARG A 120 11.88 -3.13 3.00
N ALA A 121 12.75 -2.14 2.96
CA ALA A 121 14.14 -2.29 2.55
C ALA A 121 14.90 -3.27 3.44
N ALA A 122 14.71 -3.19 4.76
CA ALA A 122 15.31 -4.11 5.71
C ALA A 122 14.80 -5.55 5.53
N HIS A 123 13.49 -5.73 5.39
CA HIS A 123 12.86 -7.04 5.20
C HIS A 123 13.32 -7.72 3.92
N LYS A 124 13.40 -6.97 2.82
CA LYS A 124 13.83 -7.47 1.50
C LYS A 124 15.34 -7.48 1.32
N LYS A 125 16.09 -6.90 2.26
CA LYS A 125 17.56 -6.78 2.20
C LYS A 125 18.02 -6.08 0.92
N PHE A 126 17.44 -4.90 0.63
CA PHE A 126 17.83 -4.12 -0.54
C PHE A 126 19.33 -3.83 -0.54
N ASN A 127 20.00 -4.10 -1.65
CA ASN A 127 21.44 -3.92 -1.86
C ASN A 127 21.75 -2.68 -2.72
N PHE A 128 20.81 -1.73 -2.77
CA PHE A 128 20.87 -0.45 -3.46
C PHE A 128 20.20 0.64 -2.61
N PRO A 129 20.58 1.93 -2.78
CA PRO A 129 19.91 3.05 -2.12
C PRO A 129 18.43 3.11 -2.50
N TYR A 130 17.54 3.24 -1.50
CA TYR A 130 16.13 3.48 -1.69
C TYR A 130 15.78 4.84 -1.08
N LEU A 131 15.42 5.81 -1.93
CA LEU A 131 15.30 7.22 -1.59
C LEU A 131 13.84 7.63 -1.55
N TYR A 132 13.50 8.53 -0.64
CA TYR A 132 12.16 9.08 -0.52
C TYR A 132 12.09 10.49 -1.08
N GLU A 133 11.24 10.68 -2.09
CA GLU A 133 10.93 12.00 -2.64
C GLU A 133 9.52 12.46 -2.23
N GLY A 134 8.53 11.58 -2.34
CA GLY A 134 7.17 11.85 -1.88
C GLY A 134 6.49 13.03 -2.57
N ASP A 135 6.88 13.34 -3.80
CA ASP A 135 6.41 14.52 -4.59
C ASP A 135 6.62 15.87 -3.86
N ARG A 136 7.67 15.96 -3.02
CA ARG A 136 7.95 17.14 -2.19
C ARG A 136 8.89 18.15 -2.84
N THR A 137 9.76 17.69 -3.74
CA THR A 137 10.85 18.50 -4.31
C THR A 137 10.70 18.69 -5.82
N GLY A 138 9.78 18.00 -6.47
CA GLY A 138 9.58 18.02 -7.92
C GLY A 138 10.61 17.22 -8.72
N ILE A 139 11.52 16.49 -8.04
CA ILE A 139 12.54 15.66 -8.69
C ILE A 139 11.87 14.57 -9.53
N SER A 140 10.92 13.83 -8.97
CA SER A 140 10.18 12.81 -9.71
C SER A 140 9.44 13.38 -10.92
N ARG A 141 8.90 14.60 -10.79
CA ARG A 141 8.23 15.29 -11.91
C ARG A 141 9.20 15.61 -13.05
N ALA A 142 10.46 15.96 -12.73
CA ALA A 142 11.49 16.24 -13.75
C ALA A 142 11.89 14.99 -14.55
N TYR A 143 11.84 13.80 -13.94
CA TYR A 143 12.03 12.53 -14.64
C TYR A 143 10.76 12.09 -15.39
N GLY A 144 9.59 12.39 -14.85
CA GLY A 144 8.29 12.07 -15.41
C GLY A 144 7.98 10.56 -15.47
N PRO A 145 8.12 9.80 -14.39
CA PRO A 145 7.66 8.40 -14.36
C PRO A 145 6.14 8.34 -14.51
N THR A 146 5.64 7.35 -15.24
CA THR A 146 4.20 7.17 -15.52
C THR A 146 3.57 6.08 -14.65
N ALA A 147 4.40 5.19 -14.09
CA ALA A 147 3.97 4.07 -13.25
C ALA A 147 5.07 3.69 -12.25
N THR A 148 4.76 2.79 -11.33
CA THR A 148 5.75 2.07 -10.51
C THR A 148 5.63 0.57 -10.77
N PRO A 149 6.75 -0.12 -11.20
CA PRO A 149 8.09 0.42 -11.42
C PRO A 149 8.26 1.08 -12.79
N HIS A 150 9.17 2.10 -12.88
CA HIS A 150 9.58 2.72 -14.13
C HIS A 150 11.10 2.94 -14.10
N ALA A 151 11.83 2.36 -15.03
CA ALA A 151 13.29 2.40 -15.08
C ALA A 151 13.81 3.45 -16.09
N PHE A 152 14.87 4.16 -15.70
CA PHE A 152 15.63 5.13 -16.49
C PHE A 152 17.08 4.72 -16.47
N LEU A 153 17.69 4.45 -17.62
CA LEU A 153 19.09 4.07 -17.73
C LEU A 153 19.90 5.20 -18.36
N PHE A 154 20.91 5.65 -17.65
CA PHE A 154 21.84 6.69 -18.06
C PHE A 154 23.23 6.12 -18.32
N ASP A 155 23.94 6.63 -19.35
CA ASP A 155 25.33 6.31 -19.61
C ASP A 155 26.29 7.02 -18.63
N ALA A 156 27.61 6.88 -18.83
CA ALA A 156 28.65 7.51 -18.02
C ALA A 156 28.58 9.05 -18.06
N ALA A 157 28.08 9.65 -19.14
CA ALA A 157 27.86 11.09 -19.25
C ALA A 157 26.50 11.53 -18.67
N ARG A 158 25.76 10.60 -18.05
CA ARG A 158 24.41 10.83 -17.51
C ARG A 158 23.40 11.25 -18.57
N LYS A 159 23.56 10.81 -19.80
CA LYS A 159 22.54 10.95 -20.85
C LYS A 159 21.63 9.74 -20.85
N LEU A 160 20.33 9.97 -20.92
CA LEU A 160 19.30 8.92 -20.96
C LEU A 160 19.45 8.07 -22.22
N ARG A 161 19.57 6.75 -22.05
CA ARG A 161 19.73 5.76 -23.12
C ARG A 161 18.57 4.79 -23.22
N TYR A 162 17.86 4.58 -22.10
CA TYR A 162 16.66 3.75 -22.07
C TYR A 162 15.68 4.27 -21.04
N VAL A 163 14.40 4.20 -21.34
CA VAL A 163 13.30 4.47 -20.41
C VAL A 163 12.15 3.49 -20.63
N GLY A 164 11.63 2.92 -19.53
CA GLY A 164 10.50 2.01 -19.63
C GLY A 164 10.45 0.94 -18.55
N ARG A 165 9.94 -0.24 -18.94
CA ARG A 165 9.78 -1.40 -18.06
C ARG A 165 11.13 -2.08 -17.78
N ILE A 166 11.17 -2.90 -16.72
CA ILE A 166 12.36 -3.70 -16.36
C ILE A 166 12.47 -4.92 -17.31
N ASP A 167 11.36 -5.59 -17.51
CA ASP A 167 11.16 -6.68 -18.46
C ASP A 167 9.69 -6.73 -18.92
N ASP A 168 9.32 -7.68 -19.77
CA ASP A 168 8.01 -7.74 -20.43
C ASP A 168 6.90 -8.43 -19.63
N SER A 169 7.16 -8.89 -18.39
CA SER A 169 6.16 -9.57 -17.58
C SER A 169 6.33 -9.39 -16.08
N GLU A 170 5.24 -9.05 -15.37
CA GLU A 170 5.19 -9.07 -13.90
C GLU A 170 5.51 -10.45 -13.34
N ARG A 171 5.04 -11.52 -14.01
CA ARG A 171 5.35 -12.91 -13.63
C ARG A 171 6.69 -13.32 -14.23
N GLU A 172 7.68 -13.58 -13.37
CA GLU A 172 9.04 -13.93 -13.81
C GLU A 172 9.09 -15.14 -14.74
N SER A 173 8.24 -16.16 -14.50
CA SER A 173 8.13 -17.34 -15.36
C SER A 173 7.66 -17.05 -16.80
N ASN A 174 7.04 -15.89 -17.02
CA ASN A 174 6.52 -15.49 -18.32
C ASN A 174 7.42 -14.50 -19.05
N VAL A 175 8.55 -14.09 -18.45
CA VAL A 175 9.49 -13.12 -19.04
C VAL A 175 10.13 -13.71 -20.28
N LYS A 176 9.95 -13.05 -21.42
CA LYS A 176 10.58 -13.36 -22.71
C LYS A 176 11.63 -12.35 -23.09
N VAL A 177 11.45 -11.07 -22.70
CA VAL A 177 12.35 -9.97 -23.04
C VAL A 177 12.79 -9.24 -21.77
N LYS A 178 14.09 -9.18 -21.53
CA LYS A 178 14.72 -8.50 -20.39
C LYS A 178 15.17 -7.10 -20.81
N ASP A 179 14.22 -6.20 -21.08
CA ASP A 179 14.46 -4.91 -21.75
C ASP A 179 15.56 -4.08 -21.07
N LEU A 180 15.50 -3.88 -19.75
CA LEU A 180 16.51 -3.12 -19.02
C LEU A 180 17.91 -3.78 -19.07
N ARG A 181 18.01 -5.12 -19.00
CA ARG A 181 19.28 -5.84 -19.10
C ARG A 181 19.88 -5.71 -20.50
N ASN A 182 19.06 -5.86 -21.54
CA ASN A 182 19.48 -5.69 -22.93
C ASN A 182 20.02 -4.27 -23.18
N ALA A 183 19.34 -3.26 -22.61
CA ALA A 183 19.80 -1.88 -22.70
C ALA A 183 21.12 -1.65 -21.92
N LEU A 184 21.25 -2.22 -20.71
CA LEU A 184 22.49 -2.16 -19.92
C LEU A 184 23.67 -2.77 -20.65
N ASP A 185 23.50 -3.95 -21.25
CA ASP A 185 24.56 -4.64 -21.98
C ASP A 185 25.02 -3.83 -23.19
N ALA A 186 24.08 -3.22 -23.94
CA ALA A 186 24.41 -2.33 -25.07
C ALA A 186 25.19 -1.09 -24.61
N VAL A 187 24.74 -0.40 -23.54
CA VAL A 187 25.42 0.80 -22.99
C VAL A 187 26.83 0.45 -22.52
N LEU A 188 27.03 -0.65 -21.81
CA LEU A 188 28.33 -1.08 -21.34
C LEU A 188 29.29 -1.49 -22.45
N ALA A 189 28.75 -2.01 -23.55
CA ALA A 189 29.50 -2.34 -24.77
C ALA A 189 29.77 -1.12 -25.67
N GLY A 190 29.26 0.08 -25.32
CA GLY A 190 29.35 1.28 -26.17
C GLY A 190 28.55 1.19 -27.45
N GLN A 191 27.53 0.33 -27.49
CA GLN A 191 26.65 0.11 -28.64
C GLN A 191 25.33 0.89 -28.48
N PRO A 192 24.67 1.23 -29.57
CA PRO A 192 23.31 1.79 -29.56
C PRO A 192 22.35 0.81 -28.85
N VAL A 193 21.44 1.36 -28.02
CA VAL A 193 20.38 0.55 -27.40
C VAL A 193 19.34 0.20 -28.45
N PRO A 194 19.09 -1.10 -28.72
CA PRO A 194 18.18 -1.51 -29.80
C PRO A 194 16.74 -1.04 -29.61
N VAL A 195 16.27 -0.98 -28.36
CA VAL A 195 14.95 -0.51 -27.95
C VAL A 195 15.14 0.50 -26.83
N GLU A 196 15.09 1.79 -27.17
CA GLU A 196 15.36 2.88 -26.23
C GLU A 196 14.17 3.21 -25.32
N LYS A 197 12.94 2.91 -25.78
CA LYS A 197 11.70 3.21 -25.04
C LYS A 197 10.77 2.00 -25.03
N THR A 198 10.24 1.69 -23.86
CA THR A 198 9.14 0.72 -23.71
C THR A 198 8.05 1.31 -22.79
N ARG A 199 6.83 0.79 -22.89
CA ARG A 199 5.75 1.20 -21.99
C ARG A 199 5.98 0.62 -20.60
N ALA A 200 6.16 1.47 -19.60
CA ALA A 200 6.10 1.04 -18.19
C ALA A 200 4.68 0.61 -17.83
N PHE A 201 4.56 -0.37 -16.94
CA PHE A 201 3.28 -0.84 -16.41
C PHE A 201 3.39 -1.04 -14.90
N GLY A 202 2.25 -0.90 -14.21
CA GLY A 202 2.16 -0.95 -12.75
C GLY A 202 1.14 0.05 -12.21
N CYS A 203 1.27 0.41 -10.95
CA CYS A 203 0.38 1.38 -10.32
C CYS A 203 0.71 2.83 -10.74
N SER A 204 -0.32 3.66 -10.83
CA SER A 204 -0.13 5.11 -11.08
C SER A 204 0.59 5.79 -9.93
N ILE A 205 1.43 6.78 -10.24
CA ILE A 205 2.10 7.62 -9.24
C ILE A 205 1.07 8.35 -8.36
N LYS A 206 1.35 8.44 -7.08
CA LYS A 206 0.51 9.12 -6.09
C LYS A 206 1.06 10.52 -5.81
N TRP A 207 0.80 11.42 -6.78
CA TRP A 207 1.19 12.82 -6.67
C TRP A 207 0.44 13.52 -5.54
N VAL A 208 1.05 14.52 -4.89
CA VAL A 208 0.47 15.28 -3.77
C VAL A 208 -0.92 15.88 -4.09
N GLY A 209 -1.17 16.22 -5.34
CA GLY A 209 -2.49 16.68 -5.81
C GLY A 209 -3.64 15.69 -5.58
N LYS A 210 -3.36 14.40 -5.39
CA LYS A 210 -4.38 13.38 -5.10
C LYS A 210 -4.83 13.34 -3.63
N ALA A 211 -4.14 14.01 -2.70
CA ALA A 211 -4.47 14.00 -1.27
C ALA A 211 -5.90 14.47 -0.99
N GLN A 212 -6.45 15.42 -1.78
CA GLN A 212 -7.84 15.84 -1.65
C GLN A 212 -8.81 14.67 -1.91
N SER A 213 -8.57 13.87 -2.93
CA SER A 213 -9.41 12.71 -3.25
C SER A 213 -9.34 11.61 -2.18
N VAL A 214 -8.22 11.52 -1.45
CA VAL A 214 -8.09 10.63 -0.29
C VAL A 214 -8.93 11.14 0.88
N ARG A 215 -8.90 12.44 1.17
CA ARG A 215 -9.76 13.04 2.23
C ARG A 215 -11.25 12.81 1.94
N GLU A 216 -11.69 13.00 0.71
CA GLU A 216 -13.07 12.75 0.29
C GLU A 216 -13.44 11.26 0.42
N TYR A 217 -12.52 10.37 0.06
CA TYR A 217 -12.70 8.93 0.26
C TYR A 217 -12.82 8.59 1.76
N MET A 218 -11.95 9.13 2.62
CA MET A 218 -12.02 8.93 4.07
C MET A 218 -13.31 9.47 4.68
N ALA A 219 -13.81 10.61 4.21
CA ALA A 219 -15.10 11.16 4.63
C ALA A 219 -16.28 10.24 4.27
N LYS A 220 -16.24 9.60 3.09
CA LYS A 220 -17.24 8.58 2.70
C LYS A 220 -17.18 7.36 3.61
N LEU A 221 -15.99 6.89 3.96
CA LEU A 221 -15.82 5.77 4.91
C LEU A 221 -16.35 6.12 6.31
N ALA A 222 -16.14 7.36 6.76
CA ALA A 222 -16.62 7.83 8.06
C ALA A 222 -18.15 7.91 8.14
N ALA A 223 -18.82 8.13 6.99
CA ALA A 223 -20.29 8.21 6.87
C ALA A 223 -20.97 6.84 6.70
N GLU A 224 -20.22 5.74 6.60
CA GLU A 224 -20.80 4.41 6.48
C GLU A 224 -21.56 4.02 7.76
N PRO A 225 -22.73 3.35 7.63
CA PRO A 225 -23.54 2.96 8.80
C PRO A 225 -22.78 1.91 9.66
N VAL A 226 -22.91 2.07 10.96
CA VAL A 226 -22.36 1.13 11.95
C VAL A 226 -23.53 0.43 12.66
N THR A 227 -23.51 -0.89 12.68
CA THR A 227 -24.53 -1.72 13.33
C THR A 227 -23.89 -2.75 14.24
N VAL A 228 -24.65 -3.28 15.20
CA VAL A 228 -24.27 -4.42 16.01
C VAL A 228 -25.46 -5.37 16.19
N GLU A 229 -25.21 -6.67 15.93
CA GLU A 229 -26.23 -7.72 15.95
C GLU A 229 -25.91 -8.76 17.04
N PRO A 230 -26.93 -9.35 17.69
CA PRO A 230 -26.69 -10.41 18.64
C PRO A 230 -26.22 -11.70 17.96
N VAL A 231 -25.34 -12.44 18.63
CA VAL A 231 -24.86 -13.75 18.18
C VAL A 231 -24.95 -14.78 19.31
N ASN A 232 -25.55 -15.93 19.02
CA ASN A 232 -25.64 -17.08 19.93
C ASN A 232 -24.51 -18.11 19.64
N ALA A 233 -24.50 -19.20 20.41
CA ALA A 233 -23.49 -20.27 20.27
C ALA A 233 -23.46 -20.89 18.86
N GLU A 234 -24.60 -21.10 18.21
CA GLU A 234 -24.64 -21.65 16.84
C GLU A 234 -24.08 -20.66 15.81
N GLY A 235 -24.36 -19.37 15.97
CA GLY A 235 -23.77 -18.31 15.15
C GLY A 235 -22.23 -18.24 15.32
N LEU A 236 -21.72 -18.43 16.53
CA LEU A 236 -20.28 -18.47 16.81
C LEU A 236 -19.61 -19.71 16.21
N LYS A 237 -20.25 -20.89 16.27
CA LYS A 237 -19.77 -22.09 15.56
C LYS A 237 -19.72 -21.88 14.06
N ALA A 238 -20.76 -21.28 13.48
CA ALA A 238 -20.79 -20.97 12.04
C ALA A 238 -19.73 -19.95 11.66
N LEU A 239 -19.49 -18.95 12.52
CA LEU A 239 -18.41 -17.97 12.32
C LEU A 239 -17.04 -18.66 12.29
N ARG A 240 -16.81 -19.61 13.22
CA ARG A 240 -15.57 -20.39 13.31
C ARG A 240 -15.37 -21.33 12.12
N LYS A 241 -16.43 -21.97 11.64
CA LYS A 241 -16.38 -22.90 10.49
C LYS A 241 -15.95 -22.21 9.20
N ASN A 242 -16.37 -20.97 9.00
CA ASN A 242 -16.04 -20.13 7.84
C ASN A 242 -16.44 -20.71 6.48
N ASP A 243 -17.74 -20.83 6.23
CA ASP A 243 -18.28 -21.26 4.92
C ASP A 243 -18.39 -20.08 3.91
N SER A 244 -17.77 -18.92 4.18
CA SER A 244 -17.90 -17.72 3.33
C SER A 244 -17.07 -17.79 2.04
N GLY A 245 -16.10 -18.69 1.98
CA GLY A 245 -15.12 -18.75 0.89
C GLY A 245 -14.09 -17.62 0.94
N LYS A 246 -14.09 -16.79 2.01
CA LYS A 246 -13.15 -15.67 2.21
C LYS A 246 -12.18 -15.96 3.35
N VAL A 247 -11.03 -15.31 3.33
CA VAL A 247 -10.19 -15.19 4.53
C VAL A 247 -10.93 -14.35 5.56
N ARG A 248 -11.18 -14.89 6.74
CA ARG A 248 -11.98 -14.24 7.80
C ARG A 248 -11.12 -13.85 8.98
N LEU A 249 -11.08 -12.56 9.31
CA LEU A 249 -10.53 -12.04 10.56
C LEU A 249 -11.67 -11.93 11.58
N VAL A 250 -11.49 -12.52 12.75
CA VAL A 250 -12.42 -12.38 13.89
C VAL A 250 -11.66 -11.81 15.07
N ASN A 251 -12.20 -10.76 15.69
CA ASN A 251 -11.64 -10.17 16.91
C ASN A 251 -12.71 -10.16 18.02
N PHE A 252 -12.41 -10.76 19.15
CA PHE A 252 -13.21 -10.67 20.37
C PHE A 252 -12.65 -9.58 21.28
N TRP A 253 -13.51 -8.69 21.74
CA TRP A 253 -13.16 -7.49 22.45
C TRP A 253 -14.24 -7.05 23.45
N ALA A 254 -13.98 -6.01 24.25
CA ALA A 254 -15.00 -5.37 25.07
C ALA A 254 -14.64 -3.89 25.30
N THR A 255 -15.63 -3.06 25.61
CA THR A 255 -15.46 -1.62 25.88
C THR A 255 -14.59 -1.34 27.09
N TRP A 256 -14.64 -2.19 28.10
CA TRP A 256 -13.82 -2.13 29.32
C TRP A 256 -12.42 -2.74 29.19
N CYS A 257 -12.10 -3.36 28.06
CA CYS A 257 -10.80 -3.99 27.82
C CYS A 257 -9.81 -2.98 27.25
N GLY A 258 -8.95 -2.41 28.06
CA GLY A 258 -7.98 -1.38 27.65
C GLY A 258 -7.13 -1.74 26.44
N PRO A 259 -6.45 -2.91 26.41
CA PRO A 259 -5.70 -3.36 25.24
C PRO A 259 -6.55 -3.49 23.97
N CYS A 260 -7.81 -3.95 24.09
CA CYS A 260 -8.74 -4.05 22.97
C CYS A 260 -9.03 -2.68 22.35
N VAL A 261 -9.33 -1.70 23.20
CA VAL A 261 -9.62 -0.31 22.80
C VAL A 261 -8.41 0.30 22.08
N THR A 262 -7.19 0.00 22.54
CA THR A 262 -5.95 0.52 21.96
C THR A 262 -5.68 -0.02 20.55
N GLU A 263 -5.92 -1.30 20.28
CA GLU A 263 -5.65 -1.91 18.98
C GLU A 263 -6.78 -1.72 17.95
N PHE A 264 -8.00 -1.38 18.39
CA PHE A 264 -9.20 -1.37 17.56
C PHE A 264 -9.11 -0.48 16.33
N PRO A 265 -8.52 0.75 16.36
CA PRO A 265 -8.33 1.59 15.19
C PRO A 265 -7.51 0.93 14.07
N GLU A 266 -6.51 0.12 14.45
CA GLU A 266 -5.68 -0.60 13.48
C GLU A 266 -6.47 -1.74 12.81
N LEU A 267 -7.32 -2.44 13.56
CA LEU A 267 -8.22 -3.47 13.01
C LEU A 267 -9.23 -2.87 12.00
N VAL A 268 -9.77 -1.69 12.29
CA VAL A 268 -10.62 -0.95 11.34
C VAL A 268 -9.83 -0.58 10.08
N THR A 269 -8.58 -0.15 10.24
CA THR A 269 -7.68 0.15 9.11
C THR A 269 -7.43 -1.09 8.26
N ILE A 270 -7.10 -2.22 8.87
CA ILE A 270 -6.93 -3.53 8.21
C ILE A 270 -8.19 -3.92 7.41
N ASN A 271 -9.39 -3.76 8.02
CA ASN A 271 -10.63 -3.98 7.28
C ASN A 271 -10.73 -3.10 6.03
N ARG A 272 -10.48 -1.80 6.16
CA ARG A 272 -10.56 -0.83 5.05
C ARG A 272 -9.56 -1.11 3.93
N MET A 273 -8.38 -1.67 4.27
CA MET A 273 -7.38 -2.10 3.30
C MET A 273 -7.86 -3.30 2.49
N TYR A 274 -8.42 -4.33 3.16
CA TYR A 274 -8.62 -5.65 2.53
C TYR A 274 -10.06 -5.99 2.19
N ARG A 275 -11.09 -5.31 2.71
CA ARG A 275 -12.52 -5.66 2.56
C ARG A 275 -13.03 -5.76 1.11
N HIS A 276 -12.34 -5.16 0.14
CA HIS A 276 -12.65 -5.27 -1.28
C HIS A 276 -11.90 -6.43 -1.96
N ARG A 277 -11.25 -7.30 -1.19
CA ARG A 277 -10.59 -8.53 -1.62
C ARG A 277 -11.39 -9.73 -1.10
N ASN A 278 -10.85 -10.91 -1.30
CA ASN A 278 -11.45 -12.13 -0.76
C ASN A 278 -11.23 -12.22 0.77
N PHE A 279 -11.67 -11.19 1.48
CA PHE A 279 -11.45 -10.96 2.91
C PHE A 279 -12.72 -10.41 3.57
N GLU A 280 -12.95 -10.79 4.82
CA GLU A 280 -13.95 -10.18 5.68
C GLU A 280 -13.43 -10.01 7.11
N PHE A 281 -13.90 -8.98 7.78
CA PHE A 281 -13.60 -8.70 9.18
C PHE A 281 -14.90 -8.71 10.00
N VAL A 282 -14.89 -9.45 11.11
CA VAL A 282 -16.00 -9.55 12.06
C VAL A 282 -15.48 -9.25 13.45
N THR A 283 -16.13 -8.34 14.15
CA THR A 283 -15.89 -8.12 15.58
C THR A 283 -16.97 -8.78 16.42
N VAL A 284 -16.61 -9.28 17.60
CA VAL A 284 -17.54 -9.87 18.57
C VAL A 284 -17.28 -9.20 19.91
N ALA A 285 -18.20 -8.35 20.36
CA ALA A 285 -18.16 -7.79 21.72
C ALA A 285 -18.54 -8.88 22.72
N ALA A 286 -17.65 -9.16 23.69
CA ALA A 286 -17.86 -10.10 24.79
C ALA A 286 -18.73 -9.47 25.90
N GLN A 287 -19.81 -8.81 25.50
CA GLN A 287 -20.79 -8.08 26.30
C GLN A 287 -22.19 -8.50 25.88
N PHE A 288 -23.22 -8.17 26.68
CA PHE A 288 -24.59 -8.62 26.45
C PHE A 288 -25.53 -7.50 25.97
N PRO A 289 -26.78 -7.81 25.54
CA PRO A 289 -27.68 -6.85 24.93
C PRO A 289 -28.04 -5.63 25.76
N ASP A 290 -27.97 -5.69 27.07
CA ASP A 290 -28.15 -4.55 27.99
C ASP A 290 -27.02 -3.52 27.88
N GLU A 291 -25.82 -3.94 27.45
CA GLU A 291 -24.68 -3.09 27.16
C GLU A 291 -24.59 -2.65 25.68
N LYS A 292 -25.57 -3.03 24.84
CA LYS A 292 -25.56 -2.79 23.38
C LYS A 292 -25.34 -1.32 23.02
N LYS A 293 -25.90 -0.40 23.80
CA LYS A 293 -25.76 1.03 23.53
C LYS A 293 -24.30 1.47 23.65
N GLU A 294 -23.62 1.05 24.71
CA GLU A 294 -22.20 1.39 24.94
C GLU A 294 -21.31 0.80 23.85
N VAL A 295 -21.54 -0.45 23.45
CA VAL A 295 -20.83 -1.12 22.36
C VAL A 295 -21.05 -0.37 21.04
N LEU A 296 -22.29 0.01 20.70
CA LEU A 296 -22.60 0.73 19.47
C LEU A 296 -21.99 2.14 19.45
N ASP A 297 -22.01 2.86 20.58
CA ASP A 297 -21.40 4.18 20.71
C ASP A 297 -19.89 4.12 20.45
N PHE A 298 -19.21 3.10 21.02
CA PHE A 298 -17.79 2.86 20.76
C PHE A 298 -17.52 2.54 19.29
N LEU A 299 -18.23 1.58 18.71
CA LEU A 299 -18.08 1.18 17.30
C LEU A 299 -18.30 2.36 16.35
N THR A 300 -19.29 3.21 16.65
CA THR A 300 -19.58 4.43 15.87
C THR A 300 -18.43 5.43 15.97
N LYS A 301 -17.88 5.64 17.15
CA LYS A 301 -16.69 6.48 17.36
C LYS A 301 -15.48 5.95 16.59
N GLN A 302 -15.31 4.64 16.50
CA GLN A 302 -14.26 3.99 15.73
C GLN A 302 -14.58 3.91 14.21
N GLN A 303 -15.79 4.29 13.79
CA GLN A 303 -16.25 4.18 12.39
C GLN A 303 -16.14 2.74 11.87
N ALA A 304 -16.48 1.78 12.71
CA ALA A 304 -16.37 0.34 12.45
C ALA A 304 -17.54 -0.17 11.61
N SER A 305 -17.53 0.13 10.33
CA SER A 305 -18.59 -0.26 9.37
C SER A 305 -18.49 -1.72 8.89
N ASN A 306 -17.63 -2.53 9.48
CA ASN A 306 -17.59 -3.97 9.28
C ASN A 306 -18.79 -4.67 9.98
N ARG A 307 -18.89 -5.98 9.84
CA ARG A 307 -19.84 -6.78 10.62
C ARG A 307 -19.46 -6.81 12.09
N ASN A 308 -20.33 -6.30 12.97
CA ASN A 308 -20.10 -6.28 14.41
C ASN A 308 -21.19 -7.08 15.10
N LEU A 309 -20.77 -7.93 16.03
CA LEU A 309 -21.61 -8.81 16.80
C LEU A 309 -21.47 -8.53 18.30
N ILE A 310 -22.51 -8.83 19.06
CA ILE A 310 -22.53 -8.83 20.51
C ILE A 310 -23.11 -10.15 20.99
N PHE A 311 -22.66 -10.72 22.12
CA PHE A 311 -23.22 -11.94 22.66
C PHE A 311 -24.74 -11.75 22.89
N ALA A 312 -25.55 -12.75 22.47
CA ALA A 312 -26.99 -12.73 22.67
C ALA A 312 -27.27 -12.76 24.18
N ASP A 313 -27.57 -13.85 24.78
CA ASP A 313 -27.77 -14.11 26.19
C ASP A 313 -27.16 -15.45 26.54
N GLY A 314 -27.07 -15.73 27.85
CA GLY A 314 -26.53 -16.97 28.35
C GLY A 314 -25.17 -16.83 29.02
N ASP A 315 -24.48 -17.95 29.09
CA ASP A 315 -23.18 -18.05 29.75
C ASP A 315 -22.07 -17.65 28.75
N LYS A 316 -21.37 -16.55 29.04
CA LYS A 316 -20.29 -16.04 28.16
C LYS A 316 -19.19 -17.07 27.92
N TYR A 317 -18.87 -17.91 28.90
CA TYR A 317 -17.83 -18.93 28.74
C TYR A 317 -18.25 -20.03 27.81
N LYS A 318 -19.52 -20.45 27.83
CA LYS A 318 -20.09 -21.39 26.85
C LYS A 318 -20.12 -20.80 25.45
N LEU A 319 -20.39 -19.50 25.30
CA LEU A 319 -20.34 -18.81 24.02
C LEU A 319 -18.91 -18.76 23.48
N MET A 320 -17.93 -18.42 24.29
CA MET A 320 -16.52 -18.44 23.95
C MET A 320 -16.04 -19.83 23.55
N GLU A 321 -16.37 -20.87 24.35
CA GLU A 321 -16.06 -22.27 24.05
C GLU A 321 -16.71 -22.77 22.76
N ALA A 322 -17.90 -22.28 22.41
CA ALA A 322 -18.57 -22.60 21.15
C ALA A 322 -17.78 -22.12 19.93
N PHE A 323 -16.99 -21.05 20.08
CA PHE A 323 -16.10 -20.57 19.04
C PHE A 323 -14.75 -21.32 19.05
N ASP A 324 -14.09 -21.38 20.22
CA ASP A 324 -12.78 -22.02 20.35
C ASP A 324 -12.60 -22.59 21.77
N LYS A 325 -12.51 -23.91 21.87
CA LYS A 325 -12.36 -24.63 23.14
C LYS A 325 -11.01 -24.37 23.84
N ASP A 326 -10.01 -24.00 23.07
CA ASP A 326 -8.66 -23.72 23.58
C ASP A 326 -8.48 -22.26 24.00
N TRP A 327 -9.53 -21.43 23.88
CA TRP A 327 -9.49 -20.03 24.29
C TRP A 327 -9.73 -19.91 25.79
N ASN A 328 -8.78 -19.30 26.48
CA ASN A 328 -8.84 -19.13 27.97
C ASN A 328 -9.68 -17.91 28.43
N ALA A 329 -10.52 -17.36 27.54
CA ALA A 329 -11.35 -16.17 27.77
C ALA A 329 -10.59 -14.84 27.94
N ALA A 330 -9.28 -14.79 27.74
CA ALA A 330 -8.54 -13.54 27.75
C ALA A 330 -8.87 -12.67 26.51
N LEU A 331 -8.99 -11.34 26.73
CA LEU A 331 -9.24 -10.35 25.67
C LEU A 331 -8.03 -9.39 25.55
N PRO A 332 -7.76 -8.89 24.34
CA PRO A 332 -8.39 -9.25 23.08
C PRO A 332 -8.04 -10.67 22.62
N TYR A 333 -8.90 -11.25 21.78
CA TYR A 333 -8.62 -12.52 21.13
C TYR A 333 -8.86 -12.38 19.63
N THR A 334 -7.82 -12.56 18.84
CA THR A 334 -7.85 -12.33 17.38
C THR A 334 -7.45 -13.60 16.65
N VAL A 335 -8.27 -14.00 15.67
CA VAL A 335 -7.96 -15.12 14.81
C VAL A 335 -8.18 -14.77 13.34
N LEU A 336 -7.32 -15.33 12.49
CA LEU A 336 -7.49 -15.31 11.03
C LEU A 336 -7.78 -16.74 10.57
N ILE A 337 -8.89 -16.91 9.85
CA ILE A 337 -9.40 -18.22 9.42
C ILE A 337 -9.36 -18.28 7.89
N SER A 338 -8.81 -19.38 7.36
CA SER A 338 -8.78 -19.64 5.91
C SER A 338 -10.20 -19.86 5.36
N PRO A 339 -10.40 -19.79 4.02
CA PRO A 339 -11.66 -20.16 3.38
C PRO A 339 -12.10 -21.61 3.67
N THR A 340 -11.19 -22.46 4.14
CA THR A 340 -11.44 -23.88 4.49
C THR A 340 -11.60 -24.11 6.00
N GLY A 341 -11.62 -23.04 6.80
CA GLY A 341 -11.83 -23.13 8.25
C GLY A 341 -10.57 -23.39 9.09
N GLU A 342 -9.38 -23.34 8.49
CA GLU A 342 -8.11 -23.53 9.21
C GLU A 342 -7.65 -22.21 9.86
N TYR A 343 -7.03 -22.27 11.05
CA TYR A 343 -6.39 -21.12 11.63
C TYR A 343 -5.10 -20.76 10.89
N LEU A 344 -5.06 -19.56 10.34
CA LEU A 344 -3.87 -18.96 9.72
C LEU A 344 -3.09 -18.09 10.73
N TYR A 345 -3.79 -17.55 11.73
CA TYR A 345 -3.24 -16.75 12.83
C TYR A 345 -4.14 -16.89 14.04
N LYS A 346 -3.55 -16.90 15.24
CA LYS A 346 -4.26 -16.99 16.51
C LYS A 346 -3.45 -16.22 17.58
N MET A 347 -4.06 -15.19 18.18
CA MET A 347 -3.43 -14.35 19.19
C MET A 347 -4.39 -14.12 20.36
N GLN A 348 -3.93 -14.43 21.56
CA GLN A 348 -4.55 -14.01 22.81
C GLN A 348 -3.72 -12.85 23.39
N GLY A 349 -4.28 -11.66 23.44
CA GLY A 349 -3.60 -10.40 23.71
C GLY A 349 -3.51 -9.52 22.45
N GLN A 350 -2.79 -8.42 22.57
CA GLN A 350 -2.66 -7.45 21.46
C GLN A 350 -1.96 -8.08 20.24
N ILE A 351 -2.46 -7.73 19.05
CA ILE A 351 -1.86 -8.14 17.78
C ILE A 351 -0.55 -7.39 17.49
N ASP A 352 0.33 -8.00 16.69
CA ASP A 352 1.28 -7.27 15.88
C ASP A 352 0.60 -6.96 14.52
N PRO A 353 0.24 -5.70 14.24
CA PRO A 353 -0.49 -5.35 13.01
C PRO A 353 0.30 -5.67 11.74
N LEU A 354 1.63 -5.54 11.78
CA LEU A 354 2.46 -5.81 10.61
C LEU A 354 2.53 -7.32 10.31
N GLU A 355 2.70 -8.14 11.34
CA GLU A 355 2.67 -9.59 11.20
C GLU A 355 1.31 -10.06 10.65
N LEU A 356 0.21 -9.57 11.24
CA LEU A 356 -1.14 -9.89 10.79
C LEU A 356 -1.37 -9.48 9.32
N LYS A 357 -0.99 -8.27 8.93
CA LYS A 357 -1.07 -7.80 7.53
C LYS A 357 -0.27 -8.69 6.58
N ARG A 358 0.93 -9.12 6.96
CA ARG A 358 1.76 -10.04 6.17
C ARG A 358 1.09 -11.40 5.94
N ILE A 359 0.47 -11.95 6.97
CA ILE A 359 -0.26 -13.22 6.87
C ILE A 359 -1.48 -13.06 5.97
N ILE A 360 -2.27 -11.97 6.14
CA ILE A 360 -3.42 -11.67 5.28
C ILE A 360 -2.99 -11.57 3.80
N VAL A 361 -1.96 -10.77 3.52
CA VAL A 361 -1.46 -10.57 2.13
C VAL A 361 -1.00 -11.88 1.52
N ARG A 362 -0.30 -12.74 2.29
CA ARG A 362 0.14 -14.06 1.82
C ARG A 362 -1.06 -14.92 1.46
N SER A 363 -2.06 -14.99 2.33
CA SER A 363 -3.28 -15.78 2.13
C SER A 363 -4.07 -15.31 0.90
N LEU A 364 -4.19 -13.98 0.71
CA LEU A 364 -4.87 -13.39 -0.45
C LEU A 364 -4.10 -13.57 -1.77
N ARG A 365 -2.78 -13.79 -1.73
CA ARG A 365 -1.97 -14.08 -2.93
C ARG A 365 -2.10 -15.54 -3.35
N ASP A 366 -2.19 -16.45 -2.41
CA ASP A 366 -2.33 -17.87 -2.68
C ASP A 366 -3.69 -18.22 -3.33
N ASP A 367 -4.75 -17.50 -2.97
CA ASP A 367 -6.05 -17.61 -3.62
C ASP A 367 -6.03 -17.20 -5.12
N ARG A 368 -5.11 -16.32 -5.53
CA ARG A 368 -4.94 -15.92 -6.94
C ARG A 368 -4.19 -16.94 -7.80
N LYS A 369 -3.59 -17.94 -7.19
CA LYS A 369 -2.90 -19.02 -7.90
C LYS A 369 -3.81 -20.23 -8.17
N ARG A 370 -4.96 -20.27 -7.51
CA ARG A 370 -6.03 -21.25 -7.73
C ARG A 370 -7.02 -20.73 -8.77
#